data_b2f235139b17759dbdf2c9ca90092dae
#
_entry.id   b2f235139b17759dbdf2c9ca90092dae
#
_cell.length_a   1.000
_cell.length_b   1.000
_cell.length_c   1.000
_cell.angle_alpha   90.00
_cell.angle_beta   90.00
_cell.angle_gamma   90.00
#
_symmetry.space_group_name_H-M   'P 1'
#
loop_
_entity.id
_entity.type
_entity.pdbx_description
1 polymer ?
#
loop_
_entity_poly.entity_id
_entity_poly.type
_entity_poly.pdbx_seq_one_letter_code
_entity_poly.pdbx_strand_id
1 'polypeptide(L)'
;MRLHENWELFSDALQAASQPVEDGGLGIKSIFIEKDYWICRSLSLMAANNKDNRAIFKGGTSLTKAYGIGSRFSEDIDIAISEAWTLSGNQLKMLIKRTAKSMTEGLQEMDMPGFTSKGSHYHKAYYSYPRAIDTLQVGAIKAGQLLVEINSFANPYPFQKCRLQSFLTEFLQKTGNENLIEEYDMQPFEVNVLDRRRTLTEKLVSLLRCSLADNYMPELTAKIRHFYDLHFLLKDAETQDYLKSYAFKSDFSNLFAQDQQRFDKPEGWQNKDIMDSPIISDLHNVWSALSNVYAKELPDLAYKDIPTIESIENSMEQLISYLIK
;
A
#
# COMPACT_ATOMS: atom_id res chain seq x y z
N MET A 1 19.58 -4.81 6.51
CA MET A 1 19.50 -5.69 5.31
C MET A 1 20.62 -5.29 4.36
N ARG A 2 21.58 -6.20 4.13
CA ARG A 2 22.82 -5.90 3.36
C ARG A 2 23.16 -6.97 2.30
N LEU A 3 22.26 -7.92 1.97
CA LEU A 3 22.56 -8.98 1.01
C LEU A 3 23.00 -8.43 -0.37
N HIS A 4 22.48 -7.26 -0.78
CA HIS A 4 22.85 -6.57 -2.01
C HIS A 4 24.33 -6.12 -2.07
N GLU A 5 25.07 -6.13 -0.95
CA GLU A 5 26.52 -5.86 -0.92
C GLU A 5 27.31 -7.06 -1.49
N ASN A 6 26.74 -8.27 -1.44
CA ASN A 6 27.22 -9.45 -2.16
C ASN A 6 26.35 -9.67 -3.39
N TRP A 7 26.74 -9.07 -4.50
CA TRP A 7 25.93 -8.99 -5.71
C TRP A 7 25.60 -10.34 -6.33
N GLU A 8 26.56 -11.25 -6.38
CA GLU A 8 26.40 -12.59 -6.94
C GLU A 8 25.40 -13.38 -6.10
N LEU A 9 25.61 -13.44 -4.80
CA LEU A 9 24.69 -14.13 -3.88
C LEU A 9 23.28 -13.51 -3.89
N PHE A 10 23.18 -12.19 -4.02
CA PHE A 10 21.88 -11.51 -4.11
C PHE A 10 21.13 -11.90 -5.38
N SER A 11 21.80 -11.91 -6.53
CA SER A 11 21.22 -12.32 -7.80
C SER A 11 20.77 -13.79 -7.78
N ASP A 12 21.63 -14.69 -7.25
CA ASP A 12 21.33 -16.11 -7.14
C ASP A 12 20.12 -16.36 -6.20
N ALA A 13 20.07 -15.66 -5.07
CA ALA A 13 18.96 -15.76 -4.13
C ALA A 13 17.63 -15.28 -4.73
N LEU A 14 17.65 -14.20 -5.52
CA LEU A 14 16.47 -13.72 -6.24
C LEU A 14 15.98 -14.74 -7.27
N GLN A 15 16.91 -15.34 -8.02
CA GLN A 15 16.61 -16.35 -9.02
C GLN A 15 16.02 -17.61 -8.39
N ALA A 16 16.65 -18.11 -7.34
CA ALA A 16 16.19 -19.29 -6.60
C ALA A 16 14.83 -19.06 -5.94
N ALA A 17 14.63 -17.91 -5.29
CA ALA A 17 13.37 -17.56 -4.64
C ALA A 17 12.22 -17.40 -5.65
N SER A 18 12.50 -17.02 -6.90
CA SER A 18 11.46 -16.84 -7.94
C SER A 18 11.01 -18.14 -8.61
N GLN A 19 11.71 -19.27 -8.37
CA GLN A 19 11.31 -20.55 -8.93
C GLN A 19 9.90 -20.96 -8.48
N PRO A 20 9.20 -21.85 -9.20
CA PRO A 20 7.94 -22.43 -8.77
C PRO A 20 8.02 -23.04 -7.38
N VAL A 21 6.89 -23.13 -6.71
CA VAL A 21 6.82 -23.67 -5.32
C VAL A 21 7.23 -25.14 -5.30
N GLU A 22 6.89 -25.92 -6.32
CA GLU A 22 7.29 -27.32 -6.52
C GLU A 22 8.80 -27.50 -6.67
N ASP A 23 9.51 -26.46 -7.16
CA ASP A 23 10.96 -26.45 -7.31
C ASP A 23 11.67 -25.80 -6.10
N GLY A 24 10.93 -25.58 -5.01
CA GLY A 24 11.45 -25.03 -3.76
C GLY A 24 11.44 -23.53 -3.65
N GLY A 25 11.05 -22.79 -4.70
CA GLY A 25 10.91 -21.34 -4.70
C GLY A 25 9.63 -20.84 -4.01
N LEU A 26 9.30 -19.58 -4.25
CA LEU A 26 8.08 -18.92 -3.76
C LEU A 26 6.98 -18.81 -4.82
N GLY A 27 7.30 -19.06 -6.10
CA GLY A 27 6.39 -18.84 -7.23
C GLY A 27 6.05 -17.36 -7.46
N ILE A 28 6.92 -16.44 -6.99
CA ILE A 28 6.74 -15.00 -7.09
C ILE A 28 7.73 -14.45 -8.12
N LYS A 29 7.28 -13.55 -9.01
CA LYS A 29 8.14 -12.95 -10.04
C LYS A 29 9.38 -12.30 -9.40
N SER A 30 10.57 -12.51 -9.98
CA SER A 30 11.84 -11.99 -9.44
C SER A 30 11.83 -10.47 -9.24
N ILE A 31 11.18 -9.72 -10.12
CA ILE A 31 11.02 -8.27 -9.99
C ILE A 31 10.26 -7.87 -8.70
N PHE A 32 9.29 -8.68 -8.28
CA PHE A 32 8.56 -8.42 -7.04
C PHE A 32 9.40 -8.76 -5.81
N ILE A 33 10.19 -9.85 -5.87
CA ILE A 33 11.07 -10.26 -4.78
C ILE A 33 12.18 -9.22 -4.58
N GLU A 34 12.81 -8.75 -5.65
CA GLU A 34 13.83 -7.70 -5.59
C GLU A 34 13.26 -6.40 -5.03
N LYS A 35 12.12 -5.96 -5.56
CA LYS A 35 11.49 -4.71 -5.11
C LYS A 35 11.01 -4.80 -3.66
N ASP A 36 10.47 -5.95 -3.24
CA ASP A 36 10.10 -6.24 -1.85
C ASP A 36 11.30 -6.17 -0.90
N TYR A 37 12.46 -6.67 -1.32
CA TYR A 37 13.70 -6.54 -0.55
C TYR A 37 14.02 -5.06 -0.27
N TRP A 38 13.97 -4.20 -1.28
CA TRP A 38 14.25 -2.78 -1.14
C TRP A 38 13.17 -2.03 -0.33
N ILE A 39 11.90 -2.40 -0.48
CA ILE A 39 10.80 -1.91 0.37
C ILE A 39 11.07 -2.27 1.84
N CYS A 40 11.35 -3.53 2.13
CA CYS A 40 11.63 -3.98 3.50
C CYS A 40 12.89 -3.35 4.09
N ARG A 41 13.95 -3.17 3.29
CA ARG A 41 15.14 -2.44 3.72
C ARG A 41 14.80 -1.00 4.10
N SER A 42 14.05 -0.30 3.28
CA SER A 42 13.63 1.08 3.56
C SER A 42 12.77 1.18 4.82
N LEU A 43 11.81 0.26 4.99
CA LEU A 43 10.96 0.22 6.19
C LEU A 43 11.75 -0.14 7.45
N SER A 44 12.73 -1.04 7.38
CA SER A 44 13.60 -1.38 8.52
C SER A 44 14.45 -0.19 8.97
N LEU A 45 15.01 0.56 8.02
CA LEU A 45 15.76 1.79 8.29
C LEU A 45 14.87 2.87 8.91
N MET A 46 13.65 3.02 8.39
CA MET A 46 12.65 3.91 8.99
C MET A 46 12.34 3.50 10.42
N ALA A 47 12.01 2.23 10.65
CA ALA A 47 11.63 1.73 11.98
C ALA A 47 12.74 1.95 13.02
N ALA A 48 14.00 1.68 12.66
CA ALA A 48 15.15 1.91 13.52
C ALA A 48 15.34 3.39 13.92
N ASN A 49 14.86 4.32 13.07
CA ASN A 49 14.97 5.77 13.28
C ASN A 49 13.68 6.45 13.76
N ASN A 50 12.58 5.71 13.89
CA ASN A 50 11.26 6.21 14.32
C ASN A 50 11.13 6.26 15.85
N LYS A 51 12.05 6.97 16.52
CA LYS A 51 12.16 7.02 18.00
C LYS A 51 10.94 7.64 18.68
N ASP A 52 10.24 8.53 18.00
CA ASP A 52 9.03 9.20 18.46
C ASP A 52 7.74 8.46 18.09
N ASN A 53 7.83 7.30 17.41
CA ASN A 53 6.72 6.47 16.95
C ASN A 53 5.70 7.19 16.05
N ARG A 54 6.10 8.27 15.38
CA ARG A 54 5.20 9.11 14.57
C ARG A 54 5.09 8.69 13.11
N ALA A 55 6.07 7.96 12.58
CA ALA A 55 6.00 7.44 11.22
C ALA A 55 5.21 6.12 11.21
N ILE A 56 4.07 6.12 10.51
CA ILE A 56 3.12 5.01 10.46
C ILE A 56 3.06 4.50 9.01
N PHE A 57 3.43 3.24 8.81
CA PHE A 57 3.32 2.57 7.52
C PHE A 57 1.85 2.27 7.18
N LYS A 58 1.43 2.55 5.95
CA LYS A 58 0.04 2.39 5.51
C LYS A 58 -0.06 1.96 4.04
N GLY A 59 -1.25 2.05 3.48
CA GLY A 59 -1.50 1.80 2.05
C GLY A 59 -1.65 0.34 1.67
N GLY A 60 -1.63 0.06 0.36
CA GLY A 60 -1.80 -1.30 -0.16
C GLY A 60 -0.69 -2.25 0.23
N THR A 61 0.56 -1.75 0.27
CA THR A 61 1.74 -2.53 0.65
C THR A 61 1.65 -2.99 2.11
N SER A 62 1.07 -2.18 3.01
CA SER A 62 0.89 -2.57 4.41
C SER A 62 -0.11 -3.70 4.60
N LEU A 63 -1.16 -3.79 3.77
CA LEU A 63 -2.14 -4.87 3.85
C LEU A 63 -1.50 -6.24 3.59
N THR A 64 -0.70 -6.35 2.54
CA THR A 64 -0.04 -7.61 2.19
C THR A 64 1.11 -7.95 3.12
N LYS A 65 1.95 -6.97 3.47
CA LYS A 65 3.19 -7.20 4.25
C LYS A 65 2.93 -7.38 5.74
N ALA A 66 2.01 -6.61 6.32
CA ALA A 66 1.79 -6.61 7.76
C ALA A 66 0.63 -7.52 8.19
N TYR A 67 -0.40 -7.63 7.36
CA TYR A 67 -1.62 -8.35 7.69
C TYR A 67 -1.84 -9.64 6.88
N GLY A 68 -1.05 -9.87 5.82
CA GLY A 68 -1.27 -11.00 4.91
C GLY A 68 -2.59 -10.89 4.13
N ILE A 69 -3.16 -9.68 4.01
CA ILE A 69 -4.44 -9.42 3.37
C ILE A 69 -4.21 -9.16 1.87
N GLY A 70 -4.75 -10.05 1.04
CA GLY A 70 -4.55 -10.03 -0.41
C GLY A 70 -3.21 -10.65 -0.84
N SER A 71 -3.04 -10.79 -2.16
CA SER A 71 -1.86 -11.42 -2.78
C SER A 71 -1.47 -10.69 -4.06
N ARG A 72 -1.67 -9.39 -4.11
CA ARG A 72 -1.17 -8.52 -5.16
C ARG A 72 0.07 -7.77 -4.69
N PHE A 73 1.03 -7.60 -5.56
CA PHE A 73 2.16 -6.74 -5.30
C PHE A 73 1.73 -5.27 -5.31
N SER A 74 2.25 -4.52 -4.37
CA SER A 74 2.11 -3.06 -4.28
C SER A 74 3.52 -2.48 -4.11
N GLU A 75 3.84 -1.46 -4.89
CA GLU A 75 5.22 -1.00 -5.06
C GLU A 75 5.57 0.25 -4.26
N ASP A 76 4.55 0.92 -3.73
CA ASP A 76 4.71 2.21 -3.07
C ASP A 76 4.94 2.02 -1.57
N ILE A 77 5.78 2.85 -0.98
CA ILE A 77 5.91 2.97 0.47
C ILE A 77 5.15 4.21 0.90
N ASP A 78 3.99 4.00 1.51
CA ASP A 78 3.14 5.05 2.04
C ASP A 78 3.36 5.22 3.54
N ILE A 79 3.80 6.39 3.97
CA ILE A 79 4.00 6.74 5.38
C ILE A 79 3.11 7.92 5.74
N ALA A 80 2.39 7.82 6.87
CA ALA A 80 1.70 8.95 7.44
C ALA A 80 2.34 9.36 8.77
N ILE A 81 2.36 10.68 9.04
CA ILE A 81 2.87 11.22 10.31
C ILE A 81 1.70 11.38 11.28
N SER A 82 1.77 10.65 12.40
CA SER A 82 0.77 10.74 13.46
C SER A 82 0.94 12.03 14.28
N GLU A 83 -0.18 12.51 14.83
CA GLU A 83 -0.24 13.70 15.69
C GLU A 83 0.47 14.94 15.09
N ALA A 84 0.40 15.09 13.78
CA ALA A 84 1.08 16.16 13.06
C ALA A 84 0.64 17.57 13.54
N TRP A 85 -0.58 17.71 14.06
CA TRP A 85 -1.11 18.95 14.60
C TRP A 85 -0.41 19.41 15.91
N THR A 86 0.31 18.55 16.61
CA THR A 86 1.09 18.89 17.80
C THR A 86 2.45 19.52 17.44
N LEU A 87 2.83 19.53 16.18
CA LEU A 87 4.11 20.01 15.68
C LEU A 87 3.94 21.37 15.02
N SER A 88 4.92 22.26 15.20
CA SER A 88 5.04 23.46 14.37
C SER A 88 5.36 23.05 12.92
N GLY A 89 5.05 23.91 11.94
CA GLY A 89 5.33 23.65 10.52
C GLY A 89 6.80 23.29 10.24
N ASN A 90 7.75 23.92 10.95
CA ASN A 90 9.17 23.60 10.84
C ASN A 90 9.51 22.24 11.42
N GLN A 91 8.96 21.87 12.58
CA GLN A 91 9.16 20.56 13.20
C GLN A 91 8.62 19.44 12.30
N LEU A 92 7.41 19.63 11.77
CA LEU A 92 6.78 18.68 10.85
C LEU A 92 7.61 18.50 9.57
N LYS A 93 8.03 19.60 8.94
CA LYS A 93 8.89 19.55 7.75
C LYS A 93 10.21 18.82 8.02
N MET A 94 10.84 19.09 9.17
CA MET A 94 12.07 18.41 9.58
C MET A 94 11.85 16.92 9.83
N LEU A 95 10.73 16.55 10.46
CA LEU A 95 10.37 15.15 10.70
C LEU A 95 10.18 14.40 9.37
N ILE A 96 9.38 14.93 8.44
CA ILE A 96 9.16 14.34 7.11
C ILE A 96 10.48 14.16 6.38
N LYS A 97 11.34 15.20 6.37
CA LYS A 97 12.64 15.15 5.72
C LYS A 97 13.58 14.10 6.37
N ARG A 98 13.61 14.03 7.71
CA ARG A 98 14.40 13.03 8.45
C ARG A 98 13.93 11.61 8.13
N THR A 99 12.61 11.38 8.15
CA THR A 99 12.01 10.09 7.82
C THR A 99 12.35 9.67 6.40
N ALA A 100 12.16 10.56 5.40
CA ALA A 100 12.55 10.27 4.02
C ALA A 100 14.04 9.93 3.89
N LYS A 101 14.92 10.73 4.50
CA LYS A 101 16.36 10.51 4.44
C LYS A 101 16.78 9.19 5.08
N SER A 102 16.21 8.82 6.23
CA SER A 102 16.57 7.58 6.91
C SER A 102 16.15 6.35 6.11
N MET A 103 14.95 6.33 5.57
CA MET A 103 14.41 5.17 4.84
C MET A 103 15.01 4.99 3.44
N THR A 104 15.60 6.03 2.88
CA THR A 104 16.24 6.00 1.55
C THR A 104 17.76 6.03 1.59
N GLU A 105 18.34 5.71 2.74
CA GLU A 105 19.79 5.65 2.90
C GLU A 105 20.43 4.67 1.90
N GLY A 106 21.43 5.17 1.15
CA GLY A 106 22.10 4.42 0.10
C GLY A 106 21.37 4.37 -1.24
N LEU A 107 20.17 4.96 -1.35
CA LEU A 107 19.44 5.12 -2.61
C LEU A 107 19.65 6.51 -3.19
N GLN A 108 19.56 6.62 -4.52
CA GLN A 108 19.67 7.90 -5.22
C GLN A 108 18.28 8.41 -5.59
N GLU A 109 17.95 9.63 -5.18
CA GLU A 109 16.72 10.27 -5.62
C GLU A 109 16.76 10.53 -7.13
N MET A 110 15.63 10.22 -7.80
CA MET A 110 15.46 10.42 -9.23
C MET A 110 14.80 11.78 -9.49
N ASP A 111 15.32 12.52 -10.45
CA ASP A 111 14.65 13.73 -10.94
C ASP A 111 13.50 13.32 -11.87
N MET A 112 12.27 13.47 -11.37
CA MET A 112 11.03 13.12 -12.08
C MET A 112 10.10 14.34 -12.12
N PRO A 113 10.29 15.29 -13.06
CA PRO A 113 9.45 16.49 -13.18
C PRO A 113 7.96 16.14 -13.24
N GLY A 114 7.15 16.84 -12.43
CA GLY A 114 5.70 16.60 -12.33
C GLY A 114 5.28 15.45 -11.40
N PHE A 115 6.21 14.59 -10.97
CA PHE A 115 5.94 13.50 -10.02
C PHE A 115 6.55 13.75 -8.64
N THR A 116 7.66 14.44 -8.56
CA THR A 116 8.31 14.80 -7.30
C THR A 116 7.59 15.98 -6.65
N SER A 117 7.19 15.83 -5.38
CA SER A 117 6.61 16.89 -4.58
C SER A 117 7.23 16.91 -3.19
N LYS A 118 7.75 18.08 -2.77
CA LYS A 118 8.42 18.27 -1.47
C LYS A 118 7.87 19.50 -0.78
N GLY A 119 6.83 19.32 0.00
CA GLY A 119 6.20 20.36 0.81
C GLY A 119 6.49 20.23 2.31
N SER A 120 5.87 21.10 3.09
CA SER A 120 5.91 21.02 4.55
C SER A 120 5.06 19.89 5.12
N HIS A 121 4.05 19.42 4.39
CA HIS A 121 3.08 18.40 4.78
C HIS A 121 3.13 17.14 3.93
N TYR A 122 3.93 17.14 2.88
CA TYR A 122 3.96 16.07 1.90
C TYR A 122 5.34 15.92 1.27
N HIS A 123 5.79 14.68 1.11
CA HIS A 123 6.98 14.30 0.37
C HIS A 123 6.62 13.12 -0.53
N LYS A 124 6.88 13.26 -1.83
CA LYS A 124 6.73 12.20 -2.82
C LYS A 124 7.94 12.24 -3.73
N ALA A 125 8.68 11.16 -3.80
CA ALA A 125 9.82 11.07 -4.69
C ALA A 125 10.10 9.61 -5.08
N TYR A 126 10.66 9.43 -6.27
CA TYR A 126 11.23 8.17 -6.71
C TYR A 126 12.70 8.09 -6.34
N TYR A 127 13.13 6.88 -5.96
CA TYR A 127 14.52 6.57 -5.64
C TYR A 127 14.97 5.39 -6.47
N SER A 128 16.19 5.47 -7.04
CA SER A 128 16.77 4.35 -7.77
C SER A 128 17.52 3.43 -6.81
N TYR A 129 17.40 2.13 -7.08
CA TYR A 129 18.23 1.08 -6.48
C TYR A 129 18.94 0.26 -7.57
N PRO A 130 20.12 -0.34 -7.28
CA PRO A 130 20.81 -1.20 -8.23
C PRO A 130 19.98 -2.48 -8.47
N ARG A 131 19.82 -2.87 -9.76
CA ARG A 131 19.02 -4.04 -10.15
C ARG A 131 19.93 -5.27 -10.32
N ALA A 132 19.57 -6.38 -9.68
CA ALA A 132 20.23 -7.66 -9.84
C ALA A 132 19.47 -8.62 -10.79
N ILE A 133 18.35 -8.16 -11.37
CA ILE A 133 17.54 -8.91 -12.33
C ILE A 133 17.49 -8.22 -13.70
N ASP A 134 17.28 -9.01 -14.77
CA ASP A 134 17.18 -8.48 -16.15
C ASP A 134 15.81 -7.91 -16.47
N THR A 135 14.74 -8.39 -15.82
CA THR A 135 13.37 -7.93 -16.06
C THR A 135 13.23 -6.45 -15.72
N LEU A 136 12.90 -5.63 -16.72
CA LEU A 136 12.78 -4.18 -16.57
C LEU A 136 11.43 -3.73 -16.03
N GLN A 137 10.36 -4.45 -16.41
CA GLN A 137 8.98 -4.06 -16.11
C GLN A 137 8.04 -5.27 -16.17
N VAL A 138 7.01 -5.25 -15.31
CA VAL A 138 5.84 -6.13 -15.34
C VAL A 138 4.59 -5.28 -15.11
N GLY A 139 3.69 -5.20 -16.07
CA GLY A 139 2.56 -4.26 -16.01
C GLY A 139 3.04 -2.83 -15.80
N ALA A 140 2.53 -2.18 -14.78
CA ALA A 140 2.96 -0.84 -14.36
C ALA A 140 4.24 -0.83 -13.49
N ILE A 141 4.66 -1.99 -12.96
CA ILE A 141 5.80 -2.12 -12.04
C ILE A 141 7.12 -2.04 -12.79
N LYS A 142 7.93 -1.05 -12.48
CA LYS A 142 9.28 -0.85 -13.04
C LYS A 142 10.35 -1.29 -12.04
N ALA A 143 11.31 -2.10 -12.48
CA ALA A 143 12.49 -2.46 -11.69
C ALA A 143 13.41 -1.25 -11.47
N GLY A 144 14.22 -1.31 -10.43
CA GLY A 144 15.21 -0.27 -10.13
C GLY A 144 14.65 1.05 -9.59
N GLN A 145 13.35 1.11 -9.31
CA GLN A 145 12.67 2.31 -8.80
C GLN A 145 11.82 2.00 -7.57
N LEU A 146 11.85 2.90 -6.59
CA LEU A 146 11.05 2.84 -5.38
C LEU A 146 10.34 4.16 -5.18
N LEU A 147 9.02 4.16 -5.10
CA LEU A 147 8.24 5.34 -4.76
C LEU A 147 8.06 5.44 -3.25
N VAL A 148 8.43 6.58 -2.69
CA VAL A 148 8.23 6.91 -1.27
C VAL A 148 7.30 8.10 -1.16
N GLU A 149 6.17 7.89 -0.47
CA GLU A 149 5.22 8.94 -0.13
C GLU A 149 5.12 9.08 1.39
N ILE A 150 5.33 10.31 1.89
CA ILE A 150 5.17 10.63 3.31
C ILE A 150 4.22 11.81 3.41
N ASN A 151 3.15 11.68 4.17
CA ASN A 151 2.18 12.74 4.34
C ASN A 151 1.71 12.91 5.79
N SER A 152 1.08 14.06 6.05
CA SER A 152 0.50 14.41 7.35
C SER A 152 -0.94 14.92 7.22
N PHE A 153 -1.63 14.51 6.15
CA PHE A 153 -2.96 15.03 5.85
C PHE A 153 -4.03 14.51 6.82
N ALA A 154 -3.97 13.25 7.19
CA ALA A 154 -4.90 12.66 8.14
C ALA A 154 -4.13 12.05 9.31
N ASN A 155 -4.76 11.99 10.50
CA ASN A 155 -4.17 11.26 11.61
C ASN A 155 -4.25 9.75 11.34
N PRO A 156 -3.11 9.05 11.25
CA PRO A 156 -3.08 7.62 10.99
C PRO A 156 -3.37 6.84 12.29
N TYR A 157 -4.59 6.88 12.76
CA TYR A 157 -5.03 6.23 14.00
C TYR A 157 -6.34 5.46 13.78
N PRO A 158 -6.51 4.29 14.41
CA PRO A 158 -5.53 3.56 15.23
C PRO A 158 -4.41 2.93 14.42
N PHE A 159 -3.29 2.61 15.05
CA PHE A 159 -2.17 1.86 14.49
C PHE A 159 -1.63 0.86 15.51
N GLN A 160 -0.91 -0.14 15.04
CA GLN A 160 -0.29 -1.17 15.88
C GLN A 160 1.09 -1.54 15.37
N LYS A 161 1.91 -2.16 16.23
CA LYS A 161 3.18 -2.74 15.81
C LYS A 161 2.94 -4.07 15.10
N CYS A 162 3.52 -4.20 13.91
CA CYS A 162 3.50 -5.43 13.15
C CYS A 162 4.94 -5.87 12.83
N ARG A 163 5.16 -7.18 12.81
CA ARG A 163 6.42 -7.78 12.41
C ARG A 163 6.42 -7.99 10.91
N LEU A 164 7.43 -7.45 10.23
CA LEU A 164 7.61 -7.55 8.79
C LEU A 164 8.90 -8.29 8.45
N GLN A 165 8.89 -8.92 7.28
CA GLN A 165 10.08 -9.53 6.66
C GLN A 165 9.98 -9.49 5.14
N SER A 166 11.11 -9.62 4.44
CA SER A 166 11.12 -9.68 2.99
C SER A 166 10.77 -11.08 2.48
N PHE A 167 10.32 -11.19 1.23
CA PHE A 167 10.18 -12.48 0.56
C PHE A 167 11.49 -13.27 0.53
N LEU A 168 12.63 -12.61 0.38
CA LEU A 168 13.93 -13.28 0.50
C LEU A 168 14.16 -13.85 1.90
N THR A 169 13.79 -13.15 2.96
CA THR A 169 13.88 -13.68 4.32
C THR A 169 12.98 -14.93 4.47
N GLU A 170 11.75 -14.89 3.95
CA GLU A 170 10.84 -16.03 3.95
C GLU A 170 11.43 -17.23 3.18
N PHE A 171 12.01 -16.98 2.02
CA PHE A 171 12.68 -18.00 1.21
C PHE A 171 13.85 -18.64 1.94
N LEU A 172 14.74 -17.83 2.53
CA LEU A 172 15.91 -18.33 3.26
C LEU A 172 15.51 -19.15 4.49
N GLN A 173 14.46 -18.77 5.21
CA GLN A 173 13.87 -19.56 6.31
C GLN A 173 13.33 -20.88 5.80
N LYS A 174 12.57 -20.87 4.72
CA LYS A 174 11.97 -22.08 4.12
C LYS A 174 13.02 -23.09 3.64
N THR A 175 14.17 -22.60 3.20
CA THR A 175 15.26 -23.41 2.62
C THR A 175 16.38 -23.75 3.61
N GLY A 176 16.25 -23.37 4.90
CA GLY A 176 17.24 -23.69 5.94
C GLY A 176 18.53 -22.89 5.84
N ASN A 177 18.46 -21.70 5.26
CA ASN A 177 19.61 -20.78 5.09
C ASN A 177 19.56 -19.60 6.08
N GLU A 178 19.14 -19.84 7.34
CA GLU A 178 19.02 -18.81 8.37
C GLU A 178 20.34 -18.11 8.71
N ASN A 179 21.47 -18.76 8.51
CA ASN A 179 22.79 -18.15 8.67
C ASN A 179 22.97 -16.90 7.78
N LEU A 180 22.44 -16.90 6.56
CA LEU A 180 22.48 -15.74 5.68
C LEU A 180 21.60 -14.59 6.20
N ILE A 181 20.52 -14.91 6.90
CA ILE A 181 19.65 -13.89 7.52
C ILE A 181 20.44 -13.13 8.59
N GLU A 182 21.25 -13.83 9.40
CA GLU A 182 22.08 -13.21 10.44
C GLU A 182 23.24 -12.44 9.82
N GLU A 183 23.95 -13.05 8.86
CA GLU A 183 25.14 -12.46 8.21
C GLU A 183 24.82 -11.14 7.50
N TYR A 184 23.65 -11.07 6.84
CA TYR A 184 23.25 -9.89 6.04
C TYR A 184 22.17 -9.02 6.70
N ASP A 185 21.97 -9.11 8.01
CA ASP A 185 21.01 -8.31 8.79
C ASP A 185 19.58 -8.33 8.21
N MET A 186 19.10 -9.52 7.81
CA MET A 186 17.80 -9.69 7.17
C MET A 186 16.69 -10.17 8.13
N GLN A 187 16.92 -10.07 9.45
CA GLN A 187 15.95 -10.48 10.45
C GLN A 187 14.62 -9.71 10.29
N PRO A 188 13.50 -10.37 10.62
CA PRO A 188 12.23 -9.68 10.76
C PRO A 188 12.32 -8.52 11.75
N PHE A 189 11.65 -7.42 11.45
CA PHE A 189 11.66 -6.18 12.23
C PHE A 189 10.24 -5.68 12.52
N GLU A 190 10.10 -4.85 13.56
CA GLU A 190 8.80 -4.26 13.92
C GLU A 190 8.66 -2.85 13.34
N VAL A 191 7.46 -2.55 12.85
CA VAL A 191 7.07 -1.22 12.36
C VAL A 191 5.65 -0.87 12.81
N ASN A 192 5.39 0.41 13.06
CA ASN A 192 4.03 0.88 13.32
C ASN A 192 3.24 0.89 12.01
N VAL A 193 2.11 0.20 11.98
CA VAL A 193 1.26 0.01 10.79
C VAL A 193 -0.16 0.49 11.08
N LEU A 194 -0.73 1.24 10.15
CA LEU A 194 -2.12 1.67 10.22
C LEU A 194 -3.04 0.45 10.33
N ASP A 195 -4.00 0.51 11.25
CA ASP A 195 -4.97 -0.57 11.44
C ASP A 195 -5.75 -0.86 10.15
N ARG A 196 -5.96 -2.15 9.87
CA ARG A 196 -6.65 -2.62 8.65
C ARG A 196 -8.08 -2.09 8.53
N ARG A 197 -8.77 -1.88 9.67
CA ARG A 197 -10.13 -1.30 9.71
C ARG A 197 -10.10 0.16 9.26
N ARG A 198 -9.09 0.93 9.68
CA ARG A 198 -8.87 2.29 9.20
C ARG A 198 -8.51 2.30 7.72
N THR A 199 -7.68 1.37 7.27
CA THR A 199 -7.34 1.23 5.84
C THR A 199 -8.56 0.91 4.99
N LEU A 200 -9.48 0.04 5.47
CA LEU A 200 -10.77 -0.23 4.81
C LEU A 200 -11.56 1.08 4.65
N THR A 201 -11.73 1.83 5.74
CA THR A 201 -12.51 3.08 5.74
C THR A 201 -11.89 4.12 4.79
N GLU A 202 -10.54 4.28 4.80
CA GLU A 202 -9.83 5.18 3.87
C GLU A 202 -10.04 4.80 2.40
N LYS A 203 -9.99 3.51 2.07
CA LYS A 203 -10.21 3.04 0.69
C LYS A 203 -11.65 3.22 0.24
N LEU A 204 -12.60 2.93 1.11
CA LEU A 204 -14.01 3.09 0.81
C LEU A 204 -14.38 4.58 0.61
N VAL A 205 -13.94 5.47 1.50
CA VAL A 205 -14.10 6.93 1.36
C VAL A 205 -13.43 7.41 0.06
N SER A 206 -12.23 6.91 -0.26
CA SER A 206 -11.54 7.26 -1.50
C SER A 206 -12.32 6.86 -2.76
N LEU A 207 -12.93 5.66 -2.79
CA LEU A 207 -13.78 5.24 -3.92
C LEU A 207 -15.03 6.10 -4.04
N LEU A 208 -15.72 6.38 -2.93
CA LEU A 208 -16.91 7.22 -2.95
C LEU A 208 -16.59 8.64 -3.39
N ARG A 209 -15.50 9.22 -2.88
CA ARG A 209 -15.01 10.52 -3.35
C ARG A 209 -14.79 10.54 -4.86
N CYS A 210 -14.12 9.53 -5.40
CA CYS A 210 -13.88 9.41 -6.85
C CYS A 210 -15.18 9.23 -7.63
N SER A 211 -16.13 8.46 -7.12
CA SER A 211 -17.40 8.20 -7.78
C SER A 211 -18.35 9.41 -7.80
N LEU A 212 -18.17 10.33 -6.86
CA LEU A 212 -18.94 11.58 -6.79
C LEU A 212 -18.37 12.70 -7.68
N ALA A 213 -17.24 12.47 -8.35
CA ALA A 213 -16.68 13.42 -9.30
C ALA A 213 -17.61 13.66 -10.50
N ASP A 214 -17.52 14.82 -11.13
CA ASP A 214 -18.30 15.12 -12.35
C ASP A 214 -17.89 14.19 -13.51
N ASN A 215 -16.61 13.81 -13.59
CA ASN A 215 -16.11 12.79 -14.50
C ASN A 215 -15.54 11.61 -13.71
N TYR A 216 -16.40 10.77 -13.14
CA TYR A 216 -16.00 9.75 -12.17
C TYR A 216 -15.30 8.51 -12.77
N MET A 217 -15.55 8.16 -14.01
CA MET A 217 -15.00 6.91 -14.58
C MET A 217 -13.47 6.87 -14.63
N PRO A 218 -12.74 7.89 -15.11
CA PRO A 218 -11.28 7.92 -15.03
C PRO A 218 -10.76 7.89 -13.59
N GLU A 219 -11.46 8.56 -12.66
CA GLU A 219 -11.10 8.60 -11.24
C GLU A 219 -11.21 7.20 -10.60
N LEU A 220 -12.29 6.48 -10.88
CA LEU A 220 -12.49 5.10 -10.42
C LEU A 220 -11.50 4.12 -11.08
N THR A 221 -11.22 4.30 -12.37
CA THR A 221 -10.21 3.53 -13.09
C THR A 221 -8.85 3.62 -12.41
N ALA A 222 -8.42 4.82 -12.01
CA ALA A 222 -7.18 5.03 -11.27
C ALA A 222 -7.17 4.38 -9.87
N LYS A 223 -8.36 3.98 -9.36
CA LYS A 223 -8.54 3.30 -8.07
C LYS A 223 -8.93 1.83 -8.19
N ILE A 224 -8.77 1.21 -9.36
CA ILE A 224 -9.21 -0.17 -9.61
C ILE A 224 -8.67 -1.17 -8.57
N ARG A 225 -7.45 -0.96 -8.07
CA ARG A 225 -6.82 -1.78 -7.03
C ARG A 225 -7.54 -1.71 -5.67
N HIS A 226 -8.31 -0.64 -5.41
CA HIS A 226 -9.06 -0.52 -4.16
C HIS A 226 -10.22 -1.53 -4.10
N PHE A 227 -10.86 -1.86 -5.22
CA PHE A 227 -11.89 -2.90 -5.29
C PHE A 227 -11.33 -4.26 -4.86
N TYR A 228 -10.15 -4.61 -5.36
CA TYR A 228 -9.43 -5.82 -4.94
C TYR A 228 -9.11 -5.80 -3.44
N ASP A 229 -8.53 -4.72 -2.93
CA ASP A 229 -8.15 -4.62 -1.52
C ASP A 229 -9.35 -4.69 -0.60
N LEU A 230 -10.45 -4.03 -0.94
CA LEU A 230 -11.71 -4.05 -0.17
C LEU A 230 -12.35 -5.44 -0.15
N HIS A 231 -12.28 -6.21 -1.25
CA HIS A 231 -12.73 -7.60 -1.27
C HIS A 231 -12.01 -8.47 -0.23
N PHE A 232 -10.69 -8.35 -0.14
CA PHE A 232 -9.92 -9.11 0.84
C PHE A 232 -10.10 -8.59 2.27
N LEU A 233 -10.19 -7.28 2.46
CA LEU A 233 -10.52 -6.68 3.75
C LEU A 233 -11.88 -7.14 4.27
N LEU A 234 -12.88 -7.28 3.38
CA LEU A 234 -14.19 -7.80 3.75
C LEU A 234 -14.15 -9.26 4.24
N LYS A 235 -13.17 -10.06 3.81
CA LYS A 235 -12.98 -11.46 4.24
C LYS A 235 -12.24 -11.59 5.57
N ASP A 236 -11.58 -10.54 6.04
CA ASP A 236 -10.86 -10.54 7.32
C ASP A 236 -11.86 -10.46 8.49
N ALA A 237 -11.71 -11.36 9.48
CA ALA A 237 -12.67 -11.49 10.57
C ALA A 237 -12.82 -10.22 11.41
N GLU A 238 -11.69 -9.58 11.78
CA GLU A 238 -11.74 -8.33 12.56
C GLU A 238 -12.43 -7.19 11.78
N THR A 239 -12.23 -7.15 10.47
CA THR A 239 -12.87 -6.18 9.59
C THR A 239 -14.38 -6.44 9.47
N GLN A 240 -14.80 -7.70 9.41
CA GLN A 240 -16.23 -8.05 9.40
C GLN A 240 -16.95 -7.63 10.68
N ASP A 241 -16.33 -7.84 11.84
CA ASP A 241 -16.90 -7.42 13.12
C ASP A 241 -16.96 -5.90 13.24
N TYR A 242 -15.93 -5.21 12.75
CA TYR A 242 -15.92 -3.74 12.70
C TYR A 242 -17.04 -3.19 11.80
N LEU A 243 -17.24 -3.74 10.61
CA LEU A 243 -18.30 -3.31 9.68
C LEU A 243 -19.72 -3.40 10.28
N LYS A 244 -19.96 -4.35 11.19
CA LYS A 244 -21.23 -4.52 11.91
C LYS A 244 -21.38 -3.58 13.10
N SER A 245 -20.30 -2.91 13.50
CA SER A 245 -20.29 -2.08 14.71
C SER A 245 -20.77 -0.64 14.44
N TYR A 246 -21.22 0.04 15.50
CA TYR A 246 -21.52 1.48 15.44
C TYR A 246 -20.27 2.32 15.14
N ALA A 247 -19.10 1.83 15.54
CA ALA A 247 -17.82 2.52 15.30
C ALA A 247 -17.55 2.73 13.81
N PHE A 248 -17.84 1.74 12.96
CA PHE A 248 -17.66 1.87 11.51
C PHE A 248 -18.45 3.06 10.93
N LYS A 249 -19.71 3.19 11.27
CA LYS A 249 -20.56 4.28 10.75
C LYS A 249 -20.04 5.65 11.19
N SER A 250 -19.66 5.77 12.47
CA SER A 250 -19.09 7.00 13.01
C SER A 250 -17.76 7.35 12.33
N ASP A 251 -16.84 6.38 12.22
CA ASP A 251 -15.53 6.59 11.62
C ASP A 251 -15.63 6.93 10.13
N PHE A 252 -16.51 6.24 9.41
CA PHE A 252 -16.78 6.51 8.00
C PHE A 252 -17.32 7.94 7.80
N SER A 253 -18.39 8.32 8.53
CA SER A 253 -19.02 9.64 8.40
C SER A 253 -18.04 10.76 8.75
N ASN A 254 -17.26 10.57 9.83
CA ASN A 254 -16.24 11.54 10.24
C ASN A 254 -15.14 11.68 9.19
N LEU A 255 -14.64 10.58 8.64
CA LEU A 255 -13.59 10.62 7.63
C LEU A 255 -14.10 11.24 6.33
N PHE A 256 -15.30 10.87 5.88
CA PHE A 256 -15.90 11.42 4.68
C PHE A 256 -16.08 12.95 4.79
N ALA A 257 -16.63 13.42 5.90
CA ALA A 257 -16.79 14.86 6.17
C ALA A 257 -15.45 15.60 6.26
N GLN A 258 -14.42 14.99 6.88
CA GLN A 258 -13.07 15.57 6.91
C GLN A 258 -12.45 15.67 5.51
N ASP A 259 -12.63 14.64 4.69
CA ASP A 259 -12.13 14.64 3.31
C ASP A 259 -12.84 15.70 2.46
N GLN A 260 -14.16 15.89 2.62
CA GLN A 260 -14.91 16.95 1.94
C GLN A 260 -14.39 18.36 2.26
N GLN A 261 -13.96 18.59 3.49
CA GLN A 261 -13.38 19.88 3.89
C GLN A 261 -11.94 20.07 3.41
N ARG A 262 -11.19 18.99 3.24
CA ARG A 262 -9.75 19.01 2.99
C ARG A 262 -9.37 18.93 1.52
N PHE A 263 -10.10 18.16 0.73
CA PHE A 263 -9.75 17.86 -0.65
C PHE A 263 -10.74 18.49 -1.62
N ASP A 264 -10.25 19.39 -2.47
CA ASP A 264 -11.00 19.99 -3.57
C ASP A 264 -11.05 19.13 -4.84
N LYS A 265 -10.26 18.06 -4.88
CA LYS A 265 -10.21 17.14 -6.01
C LYS A 265 -10.70 15.74 -5.61
N PRO A 266 -11.31 15.00 -6.57
CA PRO A 266 -11.70 15.41 -7.93
C PRO A 266 -12.80 16.48 -7.94
N GLU A 267 -12.99 17.20 -9.05
CA GLU A 267 -14.00 18.27 -9.16
C GLU A 267 -15.42 17.74 -8.96
N GLY A 268 -16.27 18.56 -8.35
CA GLY A 268 -17.70 18.32 -8.20
C GLY A 268 -18.15 17.45 -7.02
N TRP A 269 -17.23 16.88 -6.24
CA TRP A 269 -17.60 15.92 -5.18
C TRP A 269 -17.94 16.54 -3.81
N GLN A 270 -17.37 17.72 -3.48
CA GLN A 270 -17.31 18.23 -2.10
C GLN A 270 -18.69 18.46 -1.43
N ASN A 271 -19.73 18.79 -2.21
CA ASN A 271 -21.06 19.11 -1.67
C ASN A 271 -22.11 18.03 -1.98
N LYS A 272 -21.67 16.85 -2.43
CA LYS A 272 -22.56 15.74 -2.76
C LYS A 272 -22.77 14.82 -1.56
N ASP A 273 -23.97 14.27 -1.44
CA ASP A 273 -24.26 13.19 -0.50
C ASP A 273 -23.69 11.87 -1.01
N ILE A 274 -23.40 10.92 -0.11
CA ILE A 274 -22.94 9.59 -0.50
C ILE A 274 -23.98 8.87 -1.37
N MET A 275 -25.28 9.15 -1.18
CA MET A 275 -26.37 8.58 -1.96
C MET A 275 -26.39 9.05 -3.41
N ASP A 276 -25.70 10.16 -3.73
CA ASP A 276 -25.51 10.62 -5.11
C ASP A 276 -24.44 9.80 -5.86
N SER A 277 -23.73 8.89 -5.16
CA SER A 277 -22.67 8.09 -5.74
C SER A 277 -23.21 7.02 -6.70
N PRO A 278 -22.72 6.97 -7.94
CA PRO A 278 -23.05 5.88 -8.88
C PRO A 278 -22.65 4.48 -8.35
N ILE A 279 -21.63 4.38 -7.51
CA ILE A 279 -21.27 3.10 -6.84
C ILE A 279 -22.42 2.63 -5.93
N ILE A 280 -23.17 3.54 -5.32
CA ILE A 280 -24.31 3.19 -4.44
C ILE A 280 -25.58 2.96 -5.26
N SER A 281 -25.88 3.82 -6.21
CA SER A 281 -27.16 3.81 -6.95
C SER A 281 -27.18 2.86 -8.14
N ASP A 282 -26.02 2.54 -8.74
CA ASP A 282 -25.92 1.78 -10.00
C ASP A 282 -24.59 1.00 -10.10
N LEU A 283 -24.24 0.26 -9.03
CA LEU A 283 -22.98 -0.49 -8.96
C LEU A 283 -22.77 -1.39 -10.17
N HIS A 284 -23.80 -2.12 -10.61
CA HIS A 284 -23.68 -3.07 -11.70
C HIS A 284 -23.13 -2.45 -12.99
N ASN A 285 -23.68 -1.33 -13.43
CA ASN A 285 -23.22 -0.65 -14.64
C ASN A 285 -21.82 -0.03 -14.46
N VAL A 286 -21.55 0.57 -13.29
CA VAL A 286 -20.21 1.11 -12.96
C VAL A 286 -19.18 -0.01 -12.99
N TRP A 287 -19.44 -1.14 -12.32
CA TRP A 287 -18.51 -2.26 -12.25
C TRP A 287 -18.34 -2.95 -13.60
N SER A 288 -19.42 -3.14 -14.37
CA SER A 288 -19.34 -3.67 -15.73
C SER A 288 -18.36 -2.86 -16.61
N ALA A 289 -18.41 -1.53 -16.51
CA ALA A 289 -17.49 -0.66 -17.26
C ALA A 289 -16.02 -0.75 -16.75
N LEU A 290 -15.80 -1.01 -15.45
CA LEU A 290 -14.47 -1.12 -14.85
C LEU A 290 -13.86 -2.53 -14.95
N SER A 291 -14.68 -3.56 -15.16
CA SER A 291 -14.29 -4.96 -15.10
C SER A 291 -13.16 -5.32 -16.09
N ASN A 292 -13.15 -4.72 -17.29
CA ASN A 292 -12.07 -4.90 -18.26
C ASN A 292 -10.73 -4.35 -17.78
N VAL A 293 -10.74 -3.22 -17.06
CA VAL A 293 -9.51 -2.64 -16.46
C VAL A 293 -9.01 -3.55 -15.36
N TYR A 294 -9.92 -4.04 -14.51
CA TYR A 294 -9.61 -5.01 -13.45
C TYR A 294 -8.96 -6.27 -14.04
N ALA A 295 -9.60 -6.89 -15.03
CA ALA A 295 -9.13 -8.11 -15.66
C ALA A 295 -7.77 -7.95 -16.37
N LYS A 296 -7.42 -6.74 -16.82
CA LYS A 296 -6.15 -6.43 -17.47
C LYS A 296 -5.04 -6.13 -16.45
N GLU A 297 -5.30 -5.35 -15.40
CA GLU A 297 -4.25 -4.86 -14.49
C GLU A 297 -3.88 -5.87 -13.39
N LEU A 298 -4.87 -6.57 -12.83
CA LEU A 298 -4.62 -7.38 -11.65
C LEU A 298 -3.74 -8.62 -11.90
N PRO A 299 -3.85 -9.35 -13.04
CA PRO A 299 -2.99 -10.50 -13.32
C PRO A 299 -1.49 -10.15 -13.35
N ASP A 300 -1.15 -8.95 -13.77
CA ASP A 300 0.25 -8.51 -13.77
C ASP A 300 0.80 -8.31 -12.34
N LEU A 301 -0.07 -7.94 -11.40
CA LEU A 301 0.31 -7.61 -10.03
C LEU A 301 0.17 -8.80 -9.07
N ALA A 302 -0.74 -9.72 -9.33
CA ALA A 302 -1.02 -10.82 -8.43
C ALA A 302 0.07 -11.91 -8.50
N TYR A 303 0.35 -12.52 -7.36
CA TYR A 303 1.22 -13.70 -7.22
C TYR A 303 0.47 -14.93 -6.67
N LYS A 304 -0.85 -14.85 -6.56
CA LYS A 304 -1.82 -15.93 -6.36
C LYS A 304 -3.05 -15.65 -7.20
N ASP A 305 -4.02 -16.55 -7.14
CA ASP A 305 -5.29 -16.39 -7.84
C ASP A 305 -5.99 -15.09 -7.48
N ILE A 306 -6.51 -14.41 -8.50
CA ILE A 306 -7.27 -13.17 -8.34
C ILE A 306 -8.78 -13.48 -8.21
N PRO A 307 -9.52 -12.72 -7.41
CA PRO A 307 -10.97 -12.82 -7.34
C PRO A 307 -11.63 -12.61 -8.71
N THR A 308 -12.69 -13.35 -8.97
CA THR A 308 -13.49 -13.16 -10.20
C THR A 308 -14.19 -11.80 -10.20
N ILE A 309 -14.55 -11.32 -11.38
CA ILE A 309 -15.32 -10.08 -11.55
C ILE A 309 -16.60 -10.09 -10.71
N GLU A 310 -17.34 -11.19 -10.72
CA GLU A 310 -18.54 -11.40 -9.91
C GLU A 310 -18.24 -11.37 -8.40
N SER A 311 -17.15 -11.97 -7.97
CA SER A 311 -16.76 -11.97 -6.54
C SER A 311 -16.44 -10.57 -6.02
N ILE A 312 -15.87 -9.70 -6.85
CA ILE A 312 -15.61 -8.30 -6.51
C ILE A 312 -16.93 -7.53 -6.41
N GLU A 313 -17.81 -7.69 -7.41
CA GLU A 313 -19.14 -7.04 -7.43
C GLU A 313 -19.95 -7.38 -6.17
N ASN A 314 -20.08 -8.67 -5.85
CA ASN A 314 -20.76 -9.14 -4.63
C ASN A 314 -20.15 -8.56 -3.35
N SER A 315 -18.83 -8.41 -3.30
CA SER A 315 -18.16 -7.78 -2.15
C SER A 315 -18.47 -6.30 -2.03
N MET A 316 -18.55 -5.58 -3.14
CA MET A 316 -18.92 -4.17 -3.14
C MET A 316 -20.39 -3.97 -2.75
N GLU A 317 -21.32 -4.81 -3.24
CA GLU A 317 -22.73 -4.81 -2.82
C GLU A 317 -22.85 -5.00 -1.31
N GLN A 318 -22.11 -5.96 -0.76
CA GLN A 318 -22.09 -6.20 0.67
C GLN A 318 -21.55 -4.99 1.46
N LEU A 319 -20.45 -4.36 1.02
CA LEU A 319 -19.89 -3.16 1.65
C LEU A 319 -20.88 -1.99 1.62
N ILE A 320 -21.53 -1.76 0.47
CA ILE A 320 -22.55 -0.73 0.32
C ILE A 320 -23.72 -0.98 1.30
N SER A 321 -24.11 -2.24 1.50
CA SER A 321 -25.18 -2.58 2.43
C SER A 321 -24.92 -2.15 3.88
N TYR A 322 -23.65 -2.04 4.29
CA TYR A 322 -23.28 -1.52 5.61
C TYR A 322 -23.32 0.02 5.70
N LEU A 323 -23.25 0.71 4.57
CA LEU A 323 -23.33 2.18 4.53
C LEU A 323 -24.77 2.70 4.56
N ILE A 324 -25.69 1.99 3.88
CA ILE A 324 -27.07 2.45 3.68
C ILE A 324 -28.07 1.90 4.70
N LYS A 325 -27.68 0.93 5.53
CA LYS A 325 -28.46 0.42 6.68
C LYS A 325 -28.16 1.22 7.94
#